data_ec74c2a1452b938c4152261cb60d4b4f
#
_entry.id   ec74c2a1452b938c4152261cb60d4b4f
#
_cell.length_a   1.000
_cell.length_b   1.000
_cell.length_c   1.000
_cell.angle_alpha   90.00
_cell.angle_beta   90.00
_cell.angle_gamma   90.00
#
_symmetry.space_group_name_H-M   'P 1'
#
loop_
_entity.id
_entity.type
_entity.pdbx_description
1 polymer ?
#
loop_
_entity_poly.entity_id
_entity_poly.type
_entity_poly.pdbx_seq_one_letter_code
_entity_poly.pdbx_strand_id
1 'polypeptide(L)'
;MKVKTLIIATFALLAAVNCLGQNKKYKSIYDITVKDIKGNDVSLADYKGKVLLIVNVASKCGLTPQYEGLEALYLKYKDQGLEILAFPCNQFLEQEPGTNDEILDFCSVNYNVTFPIFNKIDVNGKKESPLYTFLKAEAPFTGYPEGYEAFAAQLDMIHQKTGSGFDKGDAIKWNFGKFLV
;
A
#
# COMPACT_ATOMS: atom_id res chain seq x y z
N MET A 1 77.87 7.15 -7.42
CA MET A 1 76.72 6.29 -7.16
C MET A 1 75.56 7.14 -6.71
N LYS A 2 74.51 7.29 -7.54
CA LYS A 2 73.32 8.11 -7.24
C LYS A 2 72.20 7.18 -6.74
N VAL A 3 71.82 7.32 -5.47
CA VAL A 3 70.70 6.62 -4.87
C VAL A 3 69.43 7.36 -5.30
N LYS A 4 68.53 6.67 -6.03
CA LYS A 4 67.19 7.19 -6.36
C LYS A 4 66.23 6.80 -5.25
N THR A 5 65.76 7.80 -4.55
CA THR A 5 64.70 7.66 -3.54
C THR A 5 63.36 7.47 -4.26
N LEU A 6 62.75 6.27 -4.09
CA LEU A 6 61.44 5.93 -4.62
C LEU A 6 60.38 6.41 -3.60
N ILE A 7 59.63 7.44 -3.96
CA ILE A 7 58.50 7.90 -3.16
C ILE A 7 57.29 7.06 -3.53
N ILE A 8 56.87 6.18 -2.64
CA ILE A 8 55.62 5.44 -2.78
C ILE A 8 54.49 6.32 -2.27
N ALA A 9 53.73 6.89 -3.17
CA ALA A 9 52.50 7.60 -2.83
C ALA A 9 51.39 6.56 -2.56
N THR A 10 51.07 6.34 -1.30
CA THR A 10 49.92 5.57 -0.88
C THR A 10 48.66 6.40 -1.09
N PHE A 11 47.92 6.13 -2.16
CA PHE A 11 46.55 6.64 -2.33
C PHE A 11 45.63 5.89 -1.35
N ALA A 12 45.33 6.51 -0.23
CA ALA A 12 44.26 6.08 0.62
C ALA A 12 42.92 6.40 -0.07
N LEU A 13 42.31 5.40 -0.70
CA LEU A 13 40.98 5.49 -1.27
C LEU A 13 39.98 5.50 -0.10
N LEU A 14 39.60 6.69 0.37
CA LEU A 14 38.45 6.86 1.25
C LEU A 14 37.19 6.50 0.42
N ALA A 15 36.74 5.25 0.52
CA ALA A 15 35.40 4.87 0.12
C ALA A 15 34.46 5.58 1.09
N ALA A 16 33.98 6.76 0.72
CA ALA A 16 32.82 7.38 1.35
C ALA A 16 31.62 6.48 1.04
N VAL A 17 31.27 5.63 2.00
CA VAL A 17 29.98 4.96 2.02
C VAL A 17 28.95 6.06 2.17
N ASN A 18 28.46 6.57 1.05
CA ASN A 18 27.25 7.37 1.02
C ASN A 18 26.10 6.46 1.44
N CYS A 19 25.89 6.38 2.74
CA CYS A 19 24.61 5.95 3.30
C CYS A 19 23.62 7.07 2.94
N LEU A 20 23.10 7.03 1.71
CA LEU A 20 21.97 7.84 1.31
C LEU A 20 20.78 7.31 2.13
N GLY A 21 20.68 7.81 3.35
CA GLY A 21 19.43 7.79 4.10
C GLY A 21 18.43 8.49 3.20
N GLN A 22 17.58 7.72 2.53
CA GLN A 22 16.42 8.27 1.83
C GLN A 22 15.71 9.15 2.85
N ASN A 23 15.65 10.44 2.54
CA ASN A 23 14.99 11.42 3.41
C ASN A 23 13.49 11.09 3.33
N LYS A 24 13.03 10.17 4.20
CA LYS A 24 11.64 9.74 4.21
C LYS A 24 10.79 10.97 4.45
N LYS A 25 9.93 11.30 3.51
CA LYS A 25 9.02 12.45 3.60
C LYS A 25 8.14 12.37 4.85
N TYR A 26 7.81 11.16 5.29
CA TYR A 26 7.02 10.88 6.50
C TYR A 26 7.83 9.98 7.43
N LYS A 27 7.86 10.31 8.72
CA LYS A 27 8.53 9.52 9.76
C LYS A 27 7.60 8.46 10.36
N SER A 28 6.30 8.70 10.27
CA SER A 28 5.25 7.83 10.77
C SER A 28 4.05 7.90 9.84
N ILE A 29 3.22 6.84 9.84
CA ILE A 29 1.92 6.85 9.17
C ILE A 29 1.02 7.98 9.71
N TYR A 30 1.21 8.37 10.97
CA TYR A 30 0.47 9.44 11.63
C TYR A 30 0.80 10.86 11.14
N ASP A 31 1.84 11.01 10.30
CA ASP A 31 2.17 12.27 9.64
C ASP A 31 1.36 12.48 8.34
N ILE A 32 0.55 11.49 7.96
CA ILE A 32 -0.17 11.47 6.69
C ILE A 32 -1.62 11.90 6.90
N THR A 33 -2.10 12.75 6.00
CA THR A 33 -3.50 13.12 5.87
C THR A 33 -4.07 12.47 4.61
N VAL A 34 -5.26 11.92 4.73
CA VAL A 34 -6.03 11.30 3.63
C VAL A 34 -7.38 12.00 3.48
N LYS A 35 -8.11 11.72 2.42
CA LYS A 35 -9.47 12.22 2.21
C LYS A 35 -10.47 11.14 2.59
N ASP A 36 -11.49 11.49 3.40
CA ASP A 36 -12.65 10.61 3.59
C ASP A 36 -13.44 10.47 2.27
N ILE A 37 -14.47 9.62 2.27
CA ILE A 37 -15.30 9.36 1.08
C ILE A 37 -16.03 10.63 0.58
N LYS A 38 -16.21 11.64 1.44
CA LYS A 38 -16.84 12.92 1.12
C LYS A 38 -15.83 14.00 0.71
N GLY A 39 -14.53 13.68 0.70
CA GLY A 39 -13.44 14.58 0.32
C GLY A 39 -12.90 15.46 1.43
N ASN A 40 -13.31 15.29 2.69
CA ASN A 40 -12.75 16.01 3.82
C ASN A 40 -11.38 15.46 4.20
N ASP A 41 -10.51 16.32 4.73
CA ASP A 41 -9.22 15.91 5.25
C ASP A 41 -9.37 15.15 6.57
N VAL A 42 -8.73 13.98 6.67
CA VAL A 42 -8.67 13.14 7.87
C VAL A 42 -7.20 12.88 8.18
N SER A 43 -6.75 13.27 9.36
CA SER A 43 -5.41 12.98 9.85
C SER A 43 -5.34 11.53 10.35
N LEU A 44 -4.36 10.76 9.87
CA LEU A 44 -4.14 9.42 10.43
C LEU A 44 -3.64 9.46 11.89
N ALA A 45 -3.24 10.63 12.39
CA ALA A 45 -2.96 10.82 13.82
C ALA A 45 -4.19 10.60 14.71
N ASP A 46 -5.41 10.73 14.18
CA ASP A 46 -6.66 10.51 14.90
C ASP A 46 -6.86 9.03 15.27
N TYR A 47 -6.10 8.15 14.63
CA TYR A 47 -6.10 6.70 14.87
C TYR A 47 -4.97 6.22 15.77
N LYS A 48 -4.19 7.12 16.41
CA LYS A 48 -3.10 6.73 17.31
C LYS A 48 -3.60 5.82 18.44
N GLY A 49 -2.85 4.75 18.69
CA GLY A 49 -3.18 3.77 19.73
C GLY A 49 -4.17 2.69 19.30
N LYS A 50 -4.63 2.72 18.05
CA LYS A 50 -5.42 1.65 17.44
C LYS A 50 -4.54 0.74 16.59
N VAL A 51 -4.98 -0.50 16.39
CA VAL A 51 -4.45 -1.41 15.36
C VAL A 51 -5.17 -1.08 14.06
N LEU A 52 -4.42 -0.74 13.00
CA LEU A 52 -5.01 -0.35 11.72
C LEU A 52 -4.87 -1.48 10.71
N LEU A 53 -5.97 -1.90 10.11
CA LEU A 53 -5.97 -2.75 8.92
C LEU A 53 -6.30 -1.88 7.69
N ILE A 54 -5.29 -1.58 6.89
CA ILE A 54 -5.41 -0.73 5.70
C ILE A 54 -5.55 -1.63 4.48
N VAL A 55 -6.62 -1.41 3.69
CA VAL A 55 -6.98 -2.31 2.57
C VAL A 55 -7.33 -1.48 1.34
N ASN A 56 -6.76 -1.82 0.17
CA ASN A 56 -7.28 -1.30 -1.09
C ASN A 56 -8.40 -2.21 -1.60
N VAL A 57 -9.53 -1.61 -1.95
CA VAL A 57 -10.78 -2.33 -2.21
C VAL A 57 -11.35 -2.03 -3.59
N ALA A 58 -12.26 -2.90 -4.06
CA ALA A 58 -12.98 -2.69 -5.31
C ALA A 58 -14.34 -3.41 -5.30
N SER A 59 -15.34 -2.81 -5.97
CA SER A 59 -16.72 -3.29 -6.02
C SER A 59 -16.98 -4.38 -7.07
N LYS A 60 -16.11 -4.50 -8.10
CA LYS A 60 -16.29 -5.43 -9.24
C LYS A 60 -15.14 -6.43 -9.39
N CYS A 61 -14.56 -6.85 -8.27
CA CYS A 61 -13.46 -7.80 -8.21
C CYS A 61 -13.95 -9.18 -7.78
N GLY A 62 -13.30 -10.25 -8.26
CA GLY A 62 -13.57 -11.60 -7.74
C GLY A 62 -13.29 -11.75 -6.24
N LEU A 63 -12.52 -10.82 -5.65
CA LEU A 63 -12.21 -10.76 -4.22
C LEU A 63 -13.17 -9.87 -3.41
N THR A 64 -14.15 -9.22 -4.06
CA THR A 64 -15.12 -8.33 -3.40
C THR A 64 -15.87 -8.99 -2.23
N PRO A 65 -16.20 -10.31 -2.25
CA PRO A 65 -16.83 -10.98 -1.09
C PRO A 65 -15.99 -10.93 0.20
N GLN A 66 -14.71 -10.53 0.14
CA GLN A 66 -13.90 -10.32 1.34
C GLN A 66 -14.44 -9.19 2.25
N TYR A 67 -15.30 -8.30 1.74
CA TYR A 67 -15.99 -7.31 2.58
C TYR A 67 -16.76 -7.97 3.74
N GLU A 68 -17.37 -9.13 3.53
CA GLU A 68 -18.09 -9.87 4.60
C GLU A 68 -17.13 -10.22 5.76
N GLY A 69 -15.96 -10.77 5.42
CA GLY A 69 -14.95 -11.12 6.43
C GLY A 69 -14.33 -9.91 7.11
N LEU A 70 -14.13 -8.81 6.35
CA LEU A 70 -13.63 -7.55 6.91
C LEU A 70 -14.64 -6.93 7.87
N GLU A 71 -15.93 -6.89 7.52
CA GLU A 71 -16.97 -6.37 8.41
C GLU A 71 -17.12 -7.23 9.66
N ALA A 72 -17.14 -8.56 9.52
CA ALA A 72 -17.18 -9.47 10.66
C ALA A 72 -15.98 -9.26 11.61
N LEU A 73 -14.78 -9.06 11.06
CA LEU A 73 -13.57 -8.77 11.81
C LEU A 73 -13.68 -7.41 12.53
N TYR A 74 -14.16 -6.39 11.82
CA TYR A 74 -14.36 -5.06 12.40
C TYR A 74 -15.33 -5.08 13.56
N LEU A 75 -16.53 -5.63 13.37
CA LEU A 75 -17.54 -5.75 14.42
C LEU A 75 -17.05 -6.51 15.65
N LYS A 76 -16.20 -7.52 15.45
CA LYS A 76 -15.65 -8.33 16.55
C LYS A 76 -14.61 -7.56 17.39
N TYR A 77 -13.79 -6.71 16.76
CA TYR A 77 -12.60 -6.15 17.40
C TYR A 77 -12.57 -4.62 17.51
N LYS A 78 -13.52 -3.89 16.93
CA LYS A 78 -13.54 -2.41 16.99
C LYS A 78 -13.51 -1.86 18.42
N ASP A 79 -14.23 -2.49 19.33
CA ASP A 79 -14.28 -2.09 20.74
C ASP A 79 -12.99 -2.50 21.50
N GLN A 80 -12.12 -3.29 20.85
CA GLN A 80 -10.80 -3.69 21.36
C GLN A 80 -9.68 -2.91 20.67
N GLY A 81 -10.00 -1.88 19.90
CA GLY A 81 -9.05 -0.97 19.29
C GLY A 81 -8.64 -1.29 17.85
N LEU A 82 -9.30 -2.24 17.17
CA LEU A 82 -9.11 -2.43 15.73
C LEU A 82 -9.85 -1.34 14.94
N GLU A 83 -9.18 -0.80 13.94
CA GLU A 83 -9.79 0.05 12.92
C GLU A 83 -9.47 -0.51 11.52
N ILE A 84 -10.47 -0.52 10.62
CA ILE A 84 -10.28 -0.90 9.21
C ILE A 84 -10.43 0.35 8.36
N LEU A 85 -9.42 0.66 7.55
CA LEU A 85 -9.39 1.81 6.68
C LEU A 85 -9.39 1.32 5.21
N ALA A 86 -10.53 1.42 4.54
CA ALA A 86 -10.70 0.94 3.17
C ALA A 86 -10.51 2.04 2.15
N PHE A 87 -9.64 1.81 1.18
CA PHE A 87 -9.31 2.75 0.12
C PHE A 87 -9.70 2.16 -1.24
N PRO A 88 -10.79 2.63 -1.87
CA PRO A 88 -11.17 2.22 -3.21
C PRO A 88 -10.06 2.51 -4.23
N CYS A 89 -9.80 1.56 -5.16
CA CYS A 89 -8.75 1.70 -6.17
C CYS A 89 -9.20 1.12 -7.51
N ASN A 90 -9.12 1.93 -8.58
CA ASN A 90 -9.55 1.52 -9.92
C ASN A 90 -8.40 1.04 -10.83
N GLN A 91 -7.19 0.85 -10.30
CA GLN A 91 -6.01 0.53 -11.12
C GLN A 91 -5.95 -0.93 -11.58
N PHE A 92 -6.77 -1.81 -11.01
CA PHE A 92 -6.77 -3.23 -11.32
C PHE A 92 -7.96 -3.58 -12.22
N LEU A 93 -7.74 -3.53 -13.54
CA LEU A 93 -8.73 -3.82 -14.59
C LEU A 93 -10.02 -2.97 -14.46
N GLU A 94 -9.89 -1.73 -13.97
CA GLU A 94 -11.03 -0.82 -13.78
C GLU A 94 -12.16 -1.43 -12.95
N GLN A 95 -11.81 -2.22 -11.92
CA GLN A 95 -12.77 -2.93 -11.09
C GLN A 95 -13.41 -2.04 -9.99
N GLU A 96 -13.09 -0.74 -9.96
CA GLU A 96 -13.74 0.25 -9.09
C GLU A 96 -14.15 1.50 -9.88
N PRO A 97 -15.06 1.37 -10.86
CA PRO A 97 -15.41 2.48 -11.75
C PRO A 97 -16.33 3.51 -11.11
N GLY A 98 -17.07 3.16 -10.06
CA GLY A 98 -18.07 4.00 -9.41
C GLY A 98 -17.51 5.31 -8.87
N THR A 99 -18.37 6.31 -8.67
CA THR A 99 -18.09 7.50 -7.87
C THR A 99 -17.96 7.11 -6.39
N ASN A 100 -17.46 8.00 -5.55
CA ASN A 100 -17.37 7.76 -4.11
C ASN A 100 -18.74 7.44 -3.49
N ASP A 101 -19.81 8.14 -3.90
CA ASP A 101 -21.17 7.92 -3.40
C ASP A 101 -21.69 6.53 -3.82
N GLU A 102 -21.49 6.15 -5.10
CA GLU A 102 -21.86 4.81 -5.59
C GLU A 102 -21.10 3.68 -4.88
N ILE A 103 -19.82 3.91 -4.53
CA ILE A 103 -19.02 2.95 -3.77
C ILE A 103 -19.55 2.81 -2.34
N LEU A 104 -19.85 3.94 -1.69
CA LEU A 104 -20.40 3.94 -0.34
C LEU A 104 -21.73 3.19 -0.28
N ASP A 105 -22.63 3.49 -1.22
CA ASP A 105 -23.92 2.82 -1.35
C ASP A 105 -23.74 1.31 -1.61
N PHE A 106 -22.84 0.94 -2.54
CA PHE A 106 -22.54 -0.45 -2.82
C PHE A 106 -22.07 -1.22 -1.59
N CYS A 107 -21.13 -0.67 -0.84
CA CYS A 107 -20.58 -1.30 0.37
C CYS A 107 -21.64 -1.43 1.47
N SER A 108 -22.47 -0.40 1.66
CA SER A 108 -23.54 -0.39 2.64
C SER A 108 -24.65 -1.40 2.30
N VAL A 109 -25.15 -1.36 1.06
CA VAL A 109 -26.32 -2.15 0.63
C VAL A 109 -25.97 -3.63 0.48
N ASN A 110 -24.79 -3.96 -0.06
CA ASN A 110 -24.45 -5.34 -0.40
C ASN A 110 -23.71 -6.08 0.72
N TYR A 111 -22.98 -5.34 1.59
CA TYR A 111 -22.10 -5.95 2.60
C TYR A 111 -22.31 -5.39 4.01
N ASN A 112 -23.24 -4.44 4.20
CA ASN A 112 -23.49 -3.75 5.47
C ASN A 112 -22.20 -3.20 6.11
N VAL A 113 -21.26 -2.73 5.30
CA VAL A 113 -19.97 -2.19 5.77
C VAL A 113 -20.18 -1.01 6.68
N THR A 114 -19.59 -1.07 7.90
CA THR A 114 -19.65 -0.02 8.90
C THR A 114 -18.28 0.60 9.23
N PHE A 115 -17.19 -0.02 8.80
CA PHE A 115 -15.86 0.58 8.92
C PHE A 115 -15.64 1.73 7.92
N PRO A 116 -14.69 2.65 8.19
CA PRO A 116 -14.39 3.80 7.34
C PRO A 116 -14.00 3.43 5.91
N ILE A 117 -14.70 4.03 4.94
CA ILE A 117 -14.34 4.02 3.52
C ILE A 117 -13.84 5.41 3.15
N PHE A 118 -12.67 5.47 2.54
CA PHE A 118 -11.99 6.70 2.14
C PHE A 118 -12.22 7.01 0.66
N ASN A 119 -11.74 8.19 0.24
CA ASN A 119 -11.76 8.59 -1.15
C ASN A 119 -10.96 7.60 -2.02
N LYS A 120 -11.43 7.40 -3.26
CA LYS A 120 -10.72 6.59 -4.25
C LYS A 120 -9.31 7.14 -4.50
N ILE A 121 -8.32 6.25 -4.50
CA ILE A 121 -6.90 6.60 -4.67
C ILE A 121 -6.19 5.65 -5.64
N ASP A 122 -5.03 6.10 -6.11
CA ASP A 122 -4.05 5.24 -6.76
C ASP A 122 -3.10 4.66 -5.70
N VAL A 123 -2.85 3.36 -5.77
CA VAL A 123 -1.94 2.62 -4.88
C VAL A 123 -0.58 2.32 -5.53
N ASN A 124 -0.44 2.62 -6.82
CA ASN A 124 0.78 2.41 -7.61
C ASN A 124 1.01 3.56 -8.59
N GLY A 125 2.27 3.73 -9.02
CA GLY A 125 2.66 4.60 -10.12
C GLY A 125 2.78 6.08 -9.74
N LYS A 126 2.76 6.96 -10.76
CA LYS A 126 3.11 8.38 -10.59
C LYS A 126 2.13 9.19 -9.71
N LYS A 127 0.88 8.76 -9.62
CA LYS A 127 -0.17 9.41 -8.82
C LYS A 127 -0.47 8.66 -7.52
N GLU A 128 0.41 7.74 -7.17
CA GLU A 128 0.28 6.94 -5.96
C GLU A 128 0.08 7.80 -4.72
N SER A 129 -0.87 7.39 -3.89
CA SER A 129 -1.13 8.03 -2.60
C SER A 129 0.11 7.99 -1.70
N PRO A 130 0.46 9.10 -1.03
CA PRO A 130 1.53 9.12 -0.03
C PRO A 130 1.41 8.03 1.03
N LEU A 131 0.19 7.64 1.38
CA LEU A 131 -0.06 6.53 2.29
C LEU A 131 0.53 5.22 1.75
N TYR A 132 0.26 4.87 0.50
CA TYR A 132 0.76 3.64 -0.09
C TYR A 132 2.26 3.68 -0.38
N THR A 133 2.81 4.86 -0.72
CA THR A 133 4.27 5.06 -0.77
C THR A 133 4.92 4.74 0.57
N PHE A 134 4.33 5.22 1.67
CA PHE A 134 4.82 4.95 3.03
C PHE A 134 4.70 3.46 3.38
N LEU A 135 3.52 2.88 3.21
CA LEU A 135 3.25 1.47 3.56
C LEU A 135 4.18 0.50 2.83
N LYS A 136 4.38 0.68 1.52
CA LYS A 136 5.29 -0.15 0.73
C LYS A 136 6.75 0.00 1.13
N ALA A 137 7.15 1.19 1.57
CA ALA A 137 8.51 1.43 2.06
C ALA A 137 8.76 0.79 3.45
N GLU A 138 7.73 0.71 4.31
CA GLU A 138 7.83 0.07 5.63
C GLU A 138 7.66 -1.46 5.57
N ALA A 139 6.83 -1.95 4.64
CA ALA A 139 6.56 -3.37 4.45
C ALA A 139 6.61 -3.72 2.95
N PRO A 140 7.81 -3.86 2.37
CA PRO A 140 7.99 -4.22 0.97
C PRO A 140 7.43 -5.61 0.69
N PHE A 141 7.04 -5.85 -0.57
CA PHE A 141 6.51 -7.14 -0.99
C PHE A 141 7.57 -8.23 -0.94
N THR A 142 7.34 -9.26 -0.14
CA THR A 142 8.28 -10.38 0.09
C THR A 142 7.89 -11.68 -0.64
N GLY A 143 6.88 -11.62 -1.49
CA GLY A 143 6.35 -12.78 -2.22
C GLY A 143 4.95 -13.17 -1.77
N TYR A 144 4.37 -14.12 -2.49
CA TYR A 144 3.09 -14.71 -2.12
C TYR A 144 3.29 -15.82 -1.09
N PRO A 145 2.33 -16.04 -0.17
CA PRO A 145 2.37 -17.17 0.74
C PRO A 145 2.38 -18.51 -0.01
N GLU A 146 2.88 -19.55 0.63
CA GLU A 146 2.81 -20.92 0.13
C GLU A 146 1.34 -21.31 -0.19
N GLY A 147 1.14 -21.98 -1.31
CA GLY A 147 -0.18 -22.38 -1.80
C GLY A 147 -0.89 -21.33 -2.67
N TYR A 148 -0.28 -20.17 -2.90
CA TYR A 148 -0.82 -19.10 -3.75
C TYR A 148 -0.12 -18.98 -5.11
N GLU A 149 0.67 -19.97 -5.53
CA GLU A 149 1.48 -19.92 -6.75
C GLU A 149 0.61 -19.80 -8.01
N ALA A 150 -0.51 -20.50 -8.07
CA ALA A 150 -1.45 -20.42 -9.20
C ALA A 150 -2.09 -19.03 -9.30
N PHE A 151 -2.45 -18.43 -8.16
CA PHE A 151 -2.98 -17.06 -8.11
C PHE A 151 -1.92 -16.05 -8.51
N ALA A 152 -0.69 -16.19 -8.01
CA ALA A 152 0.44 -15.34 -8.39
C ALA A 152 0.69 -15.38 -9.90
N ALA A 153 0.76 -16.58 -10.49
CA ALA A 153 0.95 -16.74 -11.93
C ALA A 153 -0.19 -16.11 -12.75
N GLN A 154 -1.43 -16.19 -12.27
CA GLN A 154 -2.57 -15.53 -12.91
C GLN A 154 -2.42 -14.01 -12.89
N LEU A 155 -2.02 -13.42 -11.76
CA LEU A 155 -1.80 -11.98 -11.64
C LEU A 155 -0.66 -11.52 -12.54
N ASP A 156 0.45 -12.26 -12.58
CA ASP A 156 1.59 -11.95 -13.45
C ASP A 156 1.18 -11.93 -14.92
N MET A 157 0.39 -12.91 -15.37
CA MET A 157 -0.17 -12.92 -16.74
C MET A 157 -1.05 -11.69 -17.02
N ILE A 158 -1.90 -11.30 -16.07
CA ILE A 158 -2.73 -10.10 -16.20
C ILE A 158 -1.88 -8.86 -16.34
N HIS A 159 -0.88 -8.69 -15.48
CA HIS A 159 0.01 -7.53 -15.49
C HIS A 159 0.85 -7.44 -16.76
N GLN A 160 1.35 -8.57 -17.25
CA GLN A 160 2.07 -8.65 -18.52
C GLN A 160 1.16 -8.28 -19.69
N LYS A 161 -0.05 -8.83 -19.74
CA LYS A 161 -1.02 -8.57 -20.81
C LYS A 161 -1.47 -7.10 -20.83
N THR A 162 -1.64 -6.47 -19.68
CA THR A 162 -2.07 -5.07 -19.55
C THR A 162 -0.92 -4.07 -19.64
N GLY A 163 0.32 -4.53 -19.52
CA GLY A 163 1.49 -3.65 -19.45
C GLY A 163 1.51 -2.75 -18.21
N SER A 164 0.79 -3.10 -17.15
CA SER A 164 0.69 -2.30 -15.92
C SER A 164 2.02 -2.14 -15.19
N GLY A 165 2.92 -3.14 -15.29
CA GLY A 165 4.18 -3.19 -14.56
C GLY A 165 4.02 -3.48 -13.05
N PHE A 166 2.82 -3.83 -12.58
CA PHE A 166 2.55 -4.09 -11.17
C PHE A 166 2.99 -5.49 -10.71
N ASP A 167 3.44 -6.34 -11.62
CA ASP A 167 4.15 -7.59 -11.36
C ASP A 167 5.53 -7.37 -10.70
N LYS A 168 6.10 -6.16 -10.78
CA LYS A 168 7.48 -5.87 -10.37
C LYS A 168 7.57 -5.14 -9.04
N GLY A 169 8.68 -5.41 -8.33
CA GLY A 169 9.05 -4.70 -7.10
C GLY A 169 7.93 -4.69 -6.05
N ASP A 170 7.85 -3.58 -5.32
CA ASP A 170 6.92 -3.40 -4.20
C ASP A 170 5.53 -2.91 -4.61
N ALA A 171 5.21 -2.92 -5.91
CA ALA A 171 3.87 -2.56 -6.37
C ALA A 171 2.81 -3.43 -5.67
N ILE A 172 1.68 -2.83 -5.31
CA ILE A 172 0.50 -3.57 -4.87
C ILE A 172 0.05 -4.45 -6.03
N LYS A 173 -0.08 -5.75 -5.77
CA LYS A 173 -0.29 -6.73 -6.84
C LYS A 173 -1.73 -6.81 -7.31
N TRP A 174 -2.70 -6.58 -6.42
CA TRP A 174 -4.12 -6.67 -6.75
C TRP A 174 -4.99 -5.95 -5.73
N ASN A 175 -6.33 -5.94 -5.99
CA ASN A 175 -7.31 -5.50 -5.02
C ASN A 175 -7.27 -6.36 -3.76
N PHE A 176 -7.68 -5.79 -2.64
CA PHE A 176 -7.70 -6.39 -1.30
C PHE A 176 -6.31 -6.74 -0.74
N GLY A 177 -5.27 -6.04 -1.21
CA GLY A 177 -3.98 -6.00 -0.51
C GLY A 177 -4.13 -5.35 0.87
N LYS A 178 -3.44 -5.89 1.88
CA LYS A 178 -3.64 -5.53 3.28
C LYS A 178 -2.32 -5.20 3.96
N PHE A 179 -2.35 -4.13 4.78
CA PHE A 179 -1.28 -3.78 5.69
C PHE A 179 -1.85 -3.72 7.11
N LEU A 180 -1.17 -4.34 8.05
CA LEU A 180 -1.47 -4.26 9.48
C LEU A 180 -0.44 -3.35 10.15
N VAL A 181 -0.93 -2.31 10.85
CA VAL A 181 -0.10 -1.27 11.46
C VAL A 181 -0.45 -1.11 12.94
#